data_30d2c9f3e5e93ccaff2890d41ab8ecc2
#
_entry.id   30d2c9f3e5e93ccaff2890d41ab8ecc2
#
_cell.length_a   1.000
_cell.length_b   1.000
_cell.length_c   1.000
_cell.angle_alpha   90.00
_cell.angle_beta   90.00
_cell.angle_gamma   90.00
#
_symmetry.space_group_name_H-M   'P 1'
#
loop_
_entity.id
_entity.type
_entity.pdbx_description
1 polymer ?
#
loop_
_entity_poly.entity_id
_entity_poly.type
_entity_poly.pdbx_seq_one_letter_code
_entity_poly.pdbx_strand_id
1 'polypeptide(L)'
;MSAGERAPGARRIARVLVDSPLPQLDRLFDYTIPEHLAASATPGVRVRVPLRTAGRVIDGYIVELGEEDAADRPLSELDAVVSPVPVLPEHLYRLARRVADRAAGSAGDVLRLAVPKRMVRVEKAWQASEPPPAPVVGSASRNIAHRALAEFPGLSA
;
A
#
# COMPACT_ATOMS: atom_id res chain seq x y z
N MET A 1 -5.74 -19.54 15.73
CA MET A 1 -5.47 -18.20 15.17
C MET A 1 -5.73 -17.18 16.25
N SER A 2 -4.67 -16.69 16.88
CA SER A 2 -4.76 -15.82 18.05
C SER A 2 -5.14 -14.41 17.57
N ALA A 3 -6.32 -13.95 17.88
CA ALA A 3 -6.64 -12.53 17.88
C ALA A 3 -5.75 -11.92 18.99
N GLY A 4 -4.68 -11.24 18.57
CA GLY A 4 -3.77 -10.59 19.50
C GLY A 4 -4.54 -9.67 20.43
N GLU A 5 -4.45 -9.95 21.71
CA GLU A 5 -5.03 -9.18 22.80
C GLU A 5 -4.49 -7.75 22.71
N ARG A 6 -5.38 -6.82 22.37
CA ARG A 6 -5.02 -5.41 22.19
C ARG A 6 -4.71 -4.81 23.56
N ALA A 7 -3.55 -4.16 23.68
CA ALA A 7 -3.22 -3.42 24.88
C ALA A 7 -4.30 -2.36 25.17
N PRO A 8 -4.75 -2.17 26.42
CA PRO A 8 -5.71 -1.15 26.77
C PRO A 8 -5.15 0.23 26.43
N GLY A 9 -5.81 0.95 25.49
CA GLY A 9 -5.37 2.25 25.00
C GLY A 9 -4.74 2.23 23.60
N ALA A 10 -4.35 1.07 23.06
CA ALA A 10 -3.78 0.98 21.72
C ALA A 10 -4.85 1.20 20.64
N ARG A 11 -4.59 2.12 19.72
CA ARG A 11 -5.42 2.38 18.53
C ARG A 11 -4.73 1.84 17.29
N ARG A 12 -5.51 1.33 16.35
CA ARG A 12 -5.01 0.92 15.03
C ARG A 12 -4.71 2.14 14.18
N ILE A 13 -3.54 2.14 13.58
CA ILE A 13 -3.12 3.19 12.65
C ILE A 13 -2.84 2.60 11.26
N ALA A 14 -3.09 3.43 10.24
CA ALA A 14 -2.67 3.18 8.88
C ALA A 14 -1.57 4.17 8.52
N ARG A 15 -0.46 3.66 7.97
CA ARG A 15 0.60 4.47 7.38
C ARG A 15 0.32 4.63 5.90
N VAL A 16 0.03 5.85 5.50
CA VAL A 16 -0.50 6.18 4.18
C VAL A 16 0.51 6.98 3.39
N LEU A 17 0.80 6.53 2.16
CA LEU A 17 1.44 7.35 1.15
C LEU A 17 0.35 8.12 0.41
N VAL A 18 0.37 9.46 0.51
CA VAL A 18 -0.61 10.31 -0.17
C VAL A 18 -0.24 10.47 -1.65
N ASP A 19 -1.24 10.50 -2.53
CA ASP A 19 -1.05 10.75 -3.96
C ASP A 19 -0.93 12.25 -4.23
N SER A 20 0.31 12.73 -4.11
CA SER A 20 0.64 14.15 -4.30
C SER A 20 1.90 14.31 -5.13
N PRO A 21 1.96 15.31 -6.04
CA PRO A 21 3.17 15.65 -6.76
C PRO A 21 4.16 16.47 -5.92
N LEU A 22 3.77 16.86 -4.69
CA LEU A 22 4.61 17.71 -3.84
C LEU A 22 5.67 16.89 -3.13
N PRO A 23 6.98 17.15 -3.34
CA PRO A 23 8.07 16.37 -2.75
C PRO A 23 8.02 16.31 -1.22
N GLN A 24 7.57 17.37 -0.55
CA GLN A 24 7.44 17.41 0.90
C GLN A 24 6.39 16.44 1.46
N LEU A 25 5.51 15.92 0.60
CA LEU A 25 4.50 14.92 0.94
C LEU A 25 4.91 13.48 0.57
N ASP A 26 6.12 13.29 0.01
CA ASP A 26 6.65 11.98 -0.36
C ASP A 26 7.19 11.22 0.87
N ARG A 27 6.30 10.98 1.81
CA ARG A 27 6.55 10.24 3.06
C ARG A 27 5.26 9.57 3.54
N LEU A 28 5.39 8.66 4.47
CA LEU A 28 4.23 8.06 5.12
C LEU A 28 3.64 8.99 6.19
N PHE A 29 2.33 9.04 6.24
CA PHE A 29 1.55 9.76 7.24
C PHE A 29 0.68 8.79 8.02
N ASP A 30 0.61 8.99 9.33
CA ASP A 30 -0.16 8.14 10.22
C ASP A 30 -1.58 8.69 10.38
N TYR A 31 -2.55 7.78 10.25
CA TYR A 31 -3.97 8.04 10.44
C TYR A 31 -4.58 6.96 11.32
N THR A 32 -5.51 7.32 12.19
CA THR A 32 -6.31 6.34 12.92
C THR A 32 -7.32 5.69 11.98
N ILE A 33 -7.61 4.42 12.23
CA ILE A 33 -8.59 3.66 11.47
C ILE A 33 -9.89 3.63 12.27
N PRO A 34 -10.97 4.31 11.79
CA PRO A 34 -12.28 4.22 12.41
C PRO A 34 -12.80 2.77 12.41
N GLU A 35 -13.58 2.40 13.42
CA GLU A 35 -14.07 1.02 13.58
C GLU A 35 -14.83 0.52 12.34
N HIS A 36 -15.65 1.36 11.75
CA HIS A 36 -16.44 0.99 10.56
C HIS A 36 -15.58 0.76 9.30
N LEU A 37 -14.31 1.20 9.27
CA LEU A 37 -13.37 0.93 8.18
C LEU A 37 -12.40 -0.19 8.51
N ALA A 38 -12.39 -0.70 9.74
CA ALA A 38 -11.37 -1.63 10.24
C ALA A 38 -11.24 -2.91 9.41
N ALA A 39 -12.35 -3.43 8.89
CA ALA A 39 -12.36 -4.65 8.08
C ALA A 39 -11.82 -4.43 6.66
N SER A 40 -11.97 -3.23 6.10
CA SER A 40 -11.58 -2.90 4.73
C SER A 40 -10.22 -2.18 4.63
N ALA A 41 -9.74 -1.61 5.73
CA ALA A 41 -8.46 -0.93 5.80
C ALA A 41 -7.32 -1.95 5.90
N THR A 42 -6.87 -2.45 4.75
CA THR A 42 -5.76 -3.41 4.63
C THR A 42 -4.62 -2.80 3.82
N PRO A 43 -3.37 -3.31 3.97
CA PRO A 43 -2.26 -2.84 3.15
C PRO A 43 -2.54 -2.95 1.65
N GLY A 44 -2.14 -1.96 0.89
CA GLY A 44 -2.30 -1.90 -0.56
C GLY A 44 -3.59 -1.28 -1.06
N VAL A 45 -4.58 -1.03 -0.20
CA VAL A 45 -5.86 -0.43 -0.63
C VAL A 45 -5.76 1.08 -0.83
N ARG A 46 -6.63 1.61 -1.71
CA ARG A 46 -6.81 3.06 -1.88
C ARG A 46 -7.68 3.63 -0.78
N VAL A 47 -7.24 4.76 -0.25
CA VAL A 47 -7.95 5.49 0.81
C VAL A 47 -8.06 6.96 0.49
N ARG A 48 -8.96 7.64 1.18
CA ARG A 48 -9.01 9.09 1.30
C ARG A 48 -8.61 9.50 2.70
N VAL A 49 -7.81 10.55 2.78
CA VAL A 49 -7.31 11.06 4.04
C VAL A 49 -7.39 12.58 4.08
N PRO A 50 -7.70 13.17 5.24
CA PRO A 50 -7.64 14.62 5.40
C PRO A 50 -6.20 15.09 5.47
N LEU A 51 -5.86 16.10 4.67
CA LEU A 51 -4.55 16.76 4.74
C LEU A 51 -4.67 18.01 5.61
N ARG A 52 -4.14 17.95 6.84
CA ARG A 52 -4.29 19.03 7.85
C ARG A 52 -3.89 20.41 7.34
N THR A 53 -2.79 20.48 6.59
CA THR A 53 -2.25 21.75 6.06
C THR A 53 -3.08 22.35 4.92
N ALA A 54 -3.91 21.58 4.26
CA ALA A 54 -4.67 22.05 3.09
C ALA A 54 -6.20 22.11 3.31
N GLY A 55 -6.71 21.63 4.44
CA GLY A 55 -8.14 21.57 4.74
C GLY A 55 -8.97 20.74 3.75
N ARG A 56 -8.32 19.87 2.99
CA ARG A 56 -8.96 19.06 1.93
C ARG A 56 -8.61 17.58 2.11
N VAL A 57 -9.46 16.75 1.54
CA VAL A 57 -9.26 15.30 1.45
C VAL A 57 -8.43 14.99 0.21
N ILE A 58 -7.48 14.08 0.33
CA ILE A 58 -6.60 13.62 -0.74
C ILE A 58 -6.62 12.09 -0.82
N ASP A 59 -6.42 11.57 -2.02
CA ASP A 59 -6.27 10.12 -2.23
C ASP A 59 -4.88 9.65 -1.78
N GLY A 60 -4.80 8.39 -1.39
CA GLY A 60 -3.55 7.75 -0.98
C GLY A 60 -3.67 6.23 -0.95
N TYR A 61 -2.61 5.59 -0.48
CA TYR A 61 -2.54 4.13 -0.35
C TYR A 61 -2.09 3.76 1.06
N ILE A 62 -2.75 2.80 1.68
CA ILE A 62 -2.22 2.19 2.91
C ILE A 62 -1.00 1.36 2.53
N VAL A 63 0.15 1.72 3.08
CA VAL A 63 1.39 0.97 2.88
C VAL A 63 1.53 -0.11 3.94
N GLU A 64 1.29 0.25 5.19
CA GLU A 64 1.40 -0.66 6.33
C GLU A 64 0.39 -0.29 7.43
N LEU A 65 0.10 -1.25 8.28
CA LEU A 65 -0.71 -1.07 9.49
C LEU A 65 0.19 -1.13 10.72
N GLY A 66 -0.20 -0.43 11.77
CA GLY A 66 0.48 -0.44 13.04
C GLY A 66 -0.50 -0.20 14.20
N GLU A 67 0.08 -0.12 15.38
CA GLU A 67 -0.62 0.27 16.59
C GLU A 67 0.14 1.41 17.25
N GLU A 68 -0.56 2.35 17.85
CA GLU A 68 -0.01 3.48 18.56
C GLU A 68 -0.84 3.73 19.81
N ASP A 69 -0.20 4.20 20.88
CA ASP A 69 -0.94 4.62 22.08
C ASP A 69 -1.77 5.88 21.76
N ALA A 70 -3.04 5.86 22.14
CA ALA A 70 -3.94 6.97 21.91
C ALA A 70 -3.50 8.27 22.64
N ALA A 71 -2.67 8.13 23.67
CA ALA A 71 -2.13 9.23 24.44
C ALA A 71 -0.96 9.97 23.76
N ASP A 72 -0.26 9.34 22.82
CA ASP A 72 0.98 9.90 22.26
C ASP A 72 0.76 11.19 21.47
N ARG A 73 -0.21 11.22 20.57
CA ARG A 73 -0.55 12.42 19.78
C ARG A 73 -1.93 12.33 19.13
N PRO A 74 -2.59 13.47 18.89
CA PRO A 74 -3.83 13.48 18.12
C PRO A 74 -3.53 13.19 16.63
N LEU A 75 -4.02 12.07 16.11
CA LEU A 75 -4.01 11.74 14.69
C LEU A 75 -5.35 12.10 14.06
N SER A 76 -5.33 12.39 12.75
CA SER A 76 -6.54 12.46 11.96
C SER A 76 -7.02 11.04 11.62
N GLU A 77 -8.31 10.87 11.41
CA GLU A 77 -8.90 9.61 10.98
C GLU A 77 -8.85 9.46 9.47
N LEU A 78 -8.83 8.21 8.98
CA LEU A 78 -9.13 7.91 7.59
C LEU A 78 -10.55 8.39 7.25
N ASP A 79 -10.69 9.09 6.13
CA ASP A 79 -12.00 9.55 5.65
C ASP A 79 -12.79 8.39 5.00
N ALA A 80 -12.14 7.61 4.15
CA ALA A 80 -12.77 6.47 3.48
C ALA A 80 -11.74 5.46 2.94
N VAL A 81 -12.16 4.19 2.86
CA VAL A 81 -11.55 3.19 1.98
C VAL A 81 -12.26 3.27 0.63
N VAL A 82 -11.54 3.70 -0.40
CA VAL A 82 -12.11 3.95 -1.74
C VAL A 82 -12.45 2.65 -2.46
N SER A 83 -11.62 1.62 -2.24
CA SER A 83 -11.82 0.27 -2.75
C SER A 83 -11.10 -0.71 -1.84
N PRO A 84 -11.73 -1.84 -1.48
CA PRO A 84 -11.08 -2.89 -0.69
C PRO A 84 -10.11 -3.76 -1.52
N VAL A 85 -9.93 -3.46 -2.81
CA VAL A 85 -8.96 -4.17 -3.66
C VAL A 85 -7.55 -3.64 -3.40
N PRO A 86 -6.60 -4.49 -2.96
CA PRO A 86 -5.22 -4.09 -2.78
C PRO A 86 -4.53 -3.93 -4.15
N VAL A 87 -4.33 -2.69 -4.57
CA VAL A 87 -3.71 -2.35 -5.87
C VAL A 87 -2.23 -2.00 -5.75
N LEU A 88 -1.75 -1.79 -4.54
CA LEU A 88 -0.35 -1.49 -4.23
C LEU A 88 0.25 -2.58 -3.33
N PRO A 89 0.77 -3.68 -3.90
CA PRO A 89 1.46 -4.68 -3.10
C PRO A 89 2.79 -4.11 -2.55
N GLU A 90 3.23 -4.63 -1.40
CA GLU A 90 4.41 -4.16 -0.68
C GLU A 90 5.67 -4.08 -1.57
N HIS A 91 5.91 -5.13 -2.36
CA HIS A 91 7.09 -5.18 -3.23
C HIS A 91 7.10 -4.06 -4.29
N LEU A 92 5.92 -3.65 -4.79
CA LEU A 92 5.79 -2.54 -5.73
C LEU A 92 6.08 -1.20 -5.05
N TYR A 93 5.58 -0.99 -3.82
CA TYR A 93 5.93 0.20 -3.04
C TYR A 93 7.45 0.28 -2.78
N ARG A 94 8.05 -0.83 -2.35
CA ARG A 94 9.51 -0.89 -2.11
C ARG A 94 10.32 -0.59 -3.37
N LEU A 95 9.89 -1.13 -4.52
CA LEU A 95 10.50 -0.82 -5.81
C LEU A 95 10.38 0.68 -6.14
N ALA A 96 9.17 1.24 -6.03
CA ALA A 96 8.93 2.67 -6.29
C ALA A 96 9.80 3.56 -5.40
N ARG A 97 9.94 3.21 -4.12
CA ARG A 97 10.81 3.95 -3.19
C ARG A 97 12.28 3.90 -3.62
N ARG A 98 12.80 2.71 -3.95
CA ARG A 98 14.19 2.54 -4.42
C ARG A 98 14.46 3.31 -5.73
N VAL A 99 13.52 3.31 -6.66
CA VAL A 99 13.65 4.08 -7.92
C VAL A 99 13.67 5.57 -7.63
N ALA A 100 12.74 6.06 -6.80
CA ALA A 100 12.68 7.47 -6.42
C ALA A 100 13.97 7.93 -5.74
N ASP A 101 14.50 7.15 -4.80
CA ASP A 101 15.74 7.46 -4.07
C ASP A 101 16.96 7.56 -5.02
N ARG A 102 17.02 6.69 -6.03
CA ARG A 102 18.10 6.72 -7.02
C ARG A 102 17.98 7.84 -8.04
N ALA A 103 16.77 8.24 -8.39
CA ALA A 103 16.48 9.24 -9.42
C ALA A 103 16.23 10.64 -8.85
N ALA A 104 16.41 10.84 -7.55
CA ALA A 104 16.03 12.08 -6.84
C ALA A 104 14.57 12.51 -7.13
N GLY A 105 13.68 11.51 -7.29
CA GLY A 105 12.26 11.70 -7.57
C GLY A 105 11.39 11.37 -6.36
N SER A 106 10.07 11.27 -6.58
CA SER A 106 9.11 10.85 -5.56
C SER A 106 8.56 9.44 -5.83
N ALA A 107 8.24 8.69 -4.78
CA ALA A 107 7.59 7.38 -4.94
C ALA A 107 6.21 7.53 -5.59
N GLY A 108 5.50 8.62 -5.30
CA GLY A 108 4.21 8.93 -5.92
C GLY A 108 4.28 9.05 -7.44
N ASP A 109 5.34 9.64 -8.00
CA ASP A 109 5.52 9.74 -9.45
C ASP A 109 5.73 8.37 -10.10
N VAL A 110 6.55 7.52 -9.47
CA VAL A 110 6.76 6.14 -9.94
C VAL A 110 5.46 5.34 -9.87
N LEU A 111 4.71 5.48 -8.78
CA LEU A 111 3.45 4.74 -8.60
C LEU A 111 2.36 5.19 -9.58
N ARG A 112 2.32 6.45 -10.00
CA ARG A 112 1.38 6.91 -11.04
C ARG A 112 1.61 6.23 -12.38
N LEU A 113 2.84 5.77 -12.66
CA LEU A 113 3.16 4.99 -13.85
C LEU A 113 2.82 3.51 -13.68
N ALA A 114 2.97 2.96 -12.47
CA ALA A 114 2.86 1.54 -12.19
C ALA A 114 1.43 1.11 -11.77
N VAL A 115 0.70 1.98 -11.07
CA VAL A 115 -0.64 1.69 -10.56
C VAL A 115 -1.68 2.43 -11.40
N PRO A 116 -2.55 1.74 -12.15
CA PRO A 116 -3.54 2.37 -13.00
C PRO A 116 -4.54 3.20 -12.18
N LYS A 117 -5.16 4.18 -12.83
CA LYS A 117 -6.31 4.90 -12.23
C LYS A 117 -7.40 3.91 -11.85
N ARG A 118 -8.19 4.28 -10.84
CA ARG A 118 -9.28 3.43 -10.36
C ARG A 118 -10.23 3.03 -11.48
N MET A 119 -10.43 1.73 -11.63
CA MET A 119 -11.34 1.13 -12.62
C MET A 119 -12.46 0.37 -11.90
N VAL A 120 -13.48 1.09 -11.46
CA VAL A 120 -14.55 0.57 -10.58
C VAL A 120 -15.18 -0.75 -11.07
N ARG A 121 -15.44 -0.86 -12.38
CA ARG A 121 -16.03 -2.08 -12.96
C ARG A 121 -15.08 -3.27 -12.87
N VAL A 122 -13.79 -3.05 -13.12
CA VAL A 122 -12.76 -4.09 -13.06
C VAL A 122 -12.54 -4.53 -11.62
N GLU A 123 -12.44 -3.59 -10.69
CA GLU A 123 -12.27 -3.90 -9.26
C GLU A 123 -13.45 -4.69 -8.71
N LYS A 124 -14.70 -4.33 -9.08
CA LYS A 124 -15.89 -5.09 -8.70
C LYS A 124 -15.93 -6.49 -9.32
N ALA A 125 -15.54 -6.62 -10.59
CA ALA A 125 -15.46 -7.92 -11.24
C ALA A 125 -14.38 -8.80 -10.60
N TRP A 126 -13.24 -8.24 -10.25
CA TRP A 126 -12.18 -8.94 -9.54
C TRP A 126 -12.63 -9.47 -8.18
N GLN A 127 -13.36 -8.66 -7.41
CA GLN A 127 -13.90 -9.06 -6.11
C GLN A 127 -14.93 -10.19 -6.20
N ALA A 128 -15.69 -10.23 -7.30
CA ALA A 128 -16.70 -11.25 -7.56
C ALA A 128 -16.12 -12.53 -8.19
N SER A 129 -14.88 -12.49 -8.67
CA SER A 129 -14.22 -13.63 -9.32
C SER A 129 -13.45 -14.48 -8.32
N GLU A 130 -13.43 -15.78 -8.58
CA GLU A 130 -12.55 -16.69 -7.86
C GLU A 130 -11.08 -16.37 -8.19
N PRO A 131 -10.16 -16.42 -7.21
CA PRO A 131 -8.76 -16.17 -7.48
C PRO A 131 -8.25 -17.14 -8.58
N PRO A 132 -7.48 -16.65 -9.56
CA PRO A 132 -6.93 -17.54 -10.57
C PRO A 132 -6.02 -18.57 -9.91
N PRO A 133 -5.99 -19.82 -10.41
CA PRO A 133 -5.09 -20.83 -9.87
C PRO A 133 -3.64 -20.35 -9.98
N ALA A 134 -2.81 -20.73 -9.01
CA ALA A 134 -1.41 -20.41 -9.03
C ALA A 134 -0.76 -20.88 -10.34
N PRO A 135 0.08 -20.05 -10.99
CA PRO A 135 0.71 -20.44 -12.24
C PRO A 135 1.60 -21.67 -12.04
N VAL A 136 1.40 -22.68 -12.88
CA VAL A 136 2.26 -23.86 -12.89
C VAL A 136 3.56 -23.47 -13.59
N VAL A 137 4.63 -23.27 -12.81
CA VAL A 137 5.96 -22.99 -13.36
C VAL A 137 6.57 -24.29 -13.87
N GLY A 138 6.63 -24.46 -15.18
CA GLY A 138 7.28 -25.62 -15.80
C GLY A 138 8.78 -25.69 -15.52
N SER A 139 9.37 -26.87 -15.66
CA SER A 139 10.80 -27.08 -15.46
C SER A 139 11.68 -26.21 -16.36
N ALA A 140 11.25 -25.97 -17.61
CA ALA A 140 11.94 -25.08 -18.56
C ALA A 140 12.01 -23.62 -18.03
N SER A 141 10.91 -23.11 -17.49
CA SER A 141 10.88 -21.75 -16.94
C SER A 141 11.78 -21.60 -15.70
N ARG A 142 11.85 -22.63 -14.86
CA ARG A 142 12.79 -22.66 -13.72
C ARG A 142 14.24 -22.66 -14.19
N ASN A 143 14.57 -23.43 -15.22
CA ASN A 143 15.93 -23.49 -15.77
C ASN A 143 16.36 -22.13 -16.36
N ILE A 144 15.45 -21.41 -17.03
CA ILE A 144 15.70 -20.06 -17.55
C ILE A 144 15.95 -19.08 -16.40
N ALA A 145 15.14 -19.11 -15.36
CA ALA A 145 15.34 -18.26 -14.17
C ALA A 145 16.67 -18.55 -13.47
N HIS A 146 17.03 -19.83 -13.28
CA HIS A 146 18.32 -20.21 -12.69
C HIS A 146 19.50 -19.75 -13.54
N ARG A 147 19.40 -19.85 -14.87
CA ARG A 147 20.46 -19.36 -15.78
C ARG A 147 20.58 -17.84 -15.68
N ALA A 148 19.49 -17.09 -15.70
CA ALA A 148 19.50 -15.64 -15.57
C ALA A 148 20.12 -15.19 -14.24
N LEU A 149 19.81 -15.86 -13.12
CA LEU A 149 20.42 -15.58 -11.82
C LEU A 149 21.93 -15.90 -11.78
N ALA A 150 22.37 -16.94 -12.49
CA ALA A 150 23.79 -17.29 -12.60
C ALA A 150 24.58 -16.27 -13.46
N GLU A 151 23.98 -15.76 -14.52
CA GLU A 151 24.59 -14.74 -15.38
C GLU A 151 24.57 -13.33 -14.76
N PHE A 152 23.61 -13.06 -13.86
CA PHE A 152 23.43 -11.76 -13.19
C PHE A 152 23.33 -11.93 -11.67
N PRO A 153 24.45 -12.24 -10.97
CA PRO A 153 24.43 -12.56 -9.54
C PRO A 153 23.95 -11.41 -8.64
N GLY A 154 23.85 -10.19 -9.16
CA GLY A 154 23.28 -9.05 -8.42
C GLY A 154 21.75 -8.98 -8.39
N LEU A 155 21.04 -9.92 -9.02
CA LEU A 155 19.56 -9.98 -9.04
C LEU A 155 18.97 -10.86 -7.91
N SER A 156 19.78 -11.55 -7.14
CA SER A 156 19.32 -12.25 -5.94
C SER A 156 18.88 -11.24 -4.89
N ALA A 157 17.60 -11.29 -4.54
CA ALA A 157 16.96 -10.41 -3.57
C ALA A 157 17.47 -10.59 -2.15
#